data_e113163cfab0fab58da8dd924e96da1b
#
_entry.id   e113163cfab0fab58da8dd924e96da1b
#
_cell.length_a   1.000
_cell.length_b   1.000
_cell.length_c   1.000
_cell.angle_alpha   90.00
_cell.angle_beta   90.00
_cell.angle_gamma   90.00
#
_symmetry.space_group_name_H-M   'P 1'
#
loop_
_entity.id
_entity.type
_entity.pdbx_description
1 polymer ?
#
loop_
_entity_poly.entity_id
_entity_poly.type
_entity_poly.pdbx_seq_one_letter_code
_entity_poly.pdbx_strand_id
1 'polypeptide(L)'
;VQINKNDREASNTLVNENEINKIAKEMESKTAEEILQWGFKEYGSRMVLASSFGAEDVVLIDMMCSINRNLTRVFTLDTGRLNQETYDLIDKIRLKYAIKVDAYFPKSSDVEEMVANKGMNLMYESVENRKQCCNIRKIEPLKRALKKFDCWITGLRREQSSTRYSISKIEIDALNNNIVKLNPLADWTSEEIWKYIQKYKVPYNKLHDKGYPSIGCEPCTRAVMQGEDPRAGRWWWENDTHKECGLHWKEGK
;
A
#
# COMPACT_ATOMS: atom_id res chain seq x y z
N VAL A 1 19.31 24.83 -0.79
CA VAL A 1 20.43 23.95 -1.17
C VAL A 1 20.05 23.34 -2.50
N GLN A 2 20.74 23.75 -3.57
CA GLN A 2 20.58 23.20 -4.91
C GLN A 2 21.19 21.79 -4.91
N ILE A 3 20.39 20.77 -5.12
CA ILE A 3 20.84 19.39 -5.34
C ILE A 3 21.36 19.33 -6.79
N ASN A 4 22.61 18.98 -6.94
CA ASN A 4 23.34 18.93 -8.20
C ASN A 4 22.69 17.91 -9.16
N LYS A 5 22.46 18.29 -10.42
CA LYS A 5 21.88 17.43 -11.47
C LYS A 5 22.74 16.20 -11.80
N ASN A 6 24.03 16.23 -11.46
CA ASN A 6 24.98 15.15 -11.76
C ASN A 6 24.90 13.93 -10.84
N ASP A 7 24.18 14.02 -9.69
CA ASP A 7 23.97 12.86 -8.80
C ASP A 7 22.87 11.91 -9.28
N ARG A 8 22.17 12.25 -10.37
CA ARG A 8 21.10 11.41 -10.95
C ARG A 8 21.58 10.38 -11.97
N GLU A 9 22.77 10.52 -12.54
CA GLU A 9 23.28 9.59 -13.57
C GLU A 9 24.12 8.44 -12.99
N ALA A 10 24.55 8.51 -11.73
CA ALA A 10 25.41 7.49 -11.11
C ALA A 10 24.67 6.38 -10.35
N SER A 11 23.33 6.39 -10.27
CA SER A 11 22.54 5.44 -9.48
C SER A 11 21.49 4.67 -10.29
N ASN A 12 21.64 4.53 -11.58
CA ASN A 12 20.87 3.58 -12.36
C ASN A 12 21.58 2.21 -12.34
N THR A 13 21.86 1.69 -11.16
CA THR A 13 22.15 0.28 -10.99
C THR A 13 20.84 -0.44 -11.27
N LEU A 14 20.65 -0.84 -12.53
CA LEU A 14 19.63 -1.82 -12.91
C LEU A 14 19.83 -2.97 -11.94
N VAL A 15 18.92 -3.08 -10.97
CA VAL A 15 18.94 -4.20 -10.04
C VAL A 15 18.90 -5.43 -10.92
N ASN A 16 19.96 -6.24 -10.85
CA ASN A 16 20.06 -7.44 -11.67
C ASN A 16 18.90 -8.35 -11.28
N GLU A 17 17.95 -8.53 -12.18
CA GLU A 17 16.72 -9.32 -11.93
C GLU A 17 17.06 -10.72 -11.40
N ASN A 18 18.14 -11.33 -11.91
CA ASN A 18 18.63 -12.63 -11.44
C ASN A 18 19.10 -12.57 -9.99
N GLU A 19 19.72 -11.47 -9.57
CA GLU A 19 20.20 -11.26 -8.21
C GLU A 19 19.02 -11.09 -7.24
N ILE A 20 18.03 -10.28 -7.58
CA ILE A 20 16.82 -10.12 -6.77
C ILE A 20 16.04 -11.43 -6.69
N ASN A 21 15.93 -12.19 -7.77
CA ASN A 21 15.26 -13.49 -7.75
C ASN A 21 15.97 -14.50 -6.85
N LYS A 22 17.32 -14.44 -6.76
CA LYS A 22 18.09 -15.26 -5.82
C LYS A 22 17.82 -14.82 -4.37
N ILE A 23 17.91 -13.51 -4.10
CA ILE A 23 17.64 -12.93 -2.78
C ILE A 23 16.20 -13.25 -2.35
N ALA A 24 15.21 -13.13 -3.25
CA ALA A 24 13.82 -13.45 -2.96
C ALA A 24 13.64 -14.88 -2.45
N LYS A 25 14.34 -15.85 -3.04
CA LYS A 25 14.31 -17.25 -2.58
C LYS A 25 14.92 -17.42 -1.19
N GLU A 26 16.06 -16.77 -0.93
CA GLU A 26 16.73 -16.81 0.37
C GLU A 26 15.90 -16.12 1.47
N MET A 27 15.22 -15.03 1.12
CA MET A 27 14.42 -14.23 2.05
C MET A 27 13.02 -14.80 2.30
N GLU A 28 12.56 -15.79 1.54
CA GLU A 28 11.21 -16.35 1.69
C GLU A 28 10.96 -16.98 3.07
N SER A 29 12.00 -17.55 3.70
CA SER A 29 11.93 -18.13 5.05
C SER A 29 12.19 -17.12 6.18
N LYS A 30 12.49 -15.87 5.85
CA LYS A 30 12.85 -14.84 6.82
C LYS A 30 11.62 -14.20 7.47
N THR A 31 11.80 -13.68 8.69
CA THR A 31 10.75 -12.93 9.40
C THR A 31 10.51 -11.56 8.76
N ALA A 32 9.37 -10.93 9.09
CA ALA A 32 9.07 -9.59 8.62
C ALA A 32 10.14 -8.57 9.04
N GLU A 33 10.63 -8.68 10.27
CA GLU A 33 11.69 -7.82 10.80
C GLU A 33 13.00 -8.00 10.04
N GLU A 34 13.42 -9.25 9.74
CA GLU A 34 14.64 -9.53 8.97
C GLU A 34 14.56 -8.95 7.55
N ILE A 35 13.38 -9.02 6.91
CA ILE A 35 13.16 -8.42 5.58
C ILE A 35 13.25 -6.89 5.65
N LEU A 36 12.63 -6.27 6.65
CA LEU A 36 12.70 -4.83 6.85
C LEU A 36 14.13 -4.36 7.17
N GLN A 37 14.88 -5.11 7.99
CA GLN A 37 16.29 -4.83 8.28
C GLN A 37 17.16 -4.91 7.02
N TRP A 38 16.94 -5.94 6.19
CA TRP A 38 17.60 -6.05 4.88
C TRP A 38 17.26 -4.85 4.00
N GLY A 39 15.98 -4.48 3.88
CA GLY A 39 15.55 -3.34 3.11
C GLY A 39 16.18 -2.02 3.57
N PHE A 40 16.26 -1.78 4.87
CA PHE A 40 16.96 -0.60 5.42
C PHE A 40 18.46 -0.60 5.11
N LYS A 41 19.10 -1.77 5.16
CA LYS A 41 20.53 -1.91 4.86
C LYS A 41 20.82 -1.59 3.40
N GLU A 42 20.02 -2.11 2.47
CA GLU A 42 20.27 -1.99 1.01
C GLU A 42 19.81 -0.63 0.46
N TYR A 43 18.67 -0.12 0.92
CA TYR A 43 18.04 1.07 0.31
C TYR A 43 18.06 2.31 1.20
N GLY A 44 18.19 2.16 2.51
CA GLY A 44 18.22 3.28 3.45
C GLY A 44 16.99 4.19 3.31
N SER A 45 17.23 5.48 3.06
CA SER A 45 16.17 6.48 2.86
C SER A 45 15.46 6.39 1.49
N ARG A 46 15.94 5.52 0.58
CA ARG A 46 15.31 5.26 -0.72
C ARG A 46 14.29 4.12 -0.67
N MET A 47 13.99 3.60 0.52
CA MET A 47 12.89 2.68 0.79
C MET A 47 11.70 3.43 1.41
N VAL A 48 10.47 3.08 1.00
CA VAL A 48 9.26 3.74 1.47
C VAL A 48 8.10 2.74 1.64
N LEU A 49 7.29 2.92 2.67
CA LEU A 49 6.01 2.22 2.82
C LEU A 49 4.89 3.01 2.13
N ALA A 50 4.18 2.36 1.21
CA ALA A 50 2.91 2.84 0.68
C ALA A 50 1.78 2.39 1.61
N SER A 51 1.25 3.29 2.41
CA SER A 51 0.26 2.98 3.44
C SER A 51 -1.14 3.45 3.09
N SER A 52 -2.10 2.54 3.17
CA SER A 52 -3.54 2.85 3.19
C SER A 52 -4.08 3.01 4.61
N PHE A 53 -3.22 2.86 5.62
CA PHE A 53 -3.55 2.81 7.05
C PHE A 53 -4.52 1.67 7.41
N GLY A 54 -4.46 0.55 6.68
CA GLY A 54 -5.03 -0.73 7.08
C GLY A 54 -4.26 -1.36 8.24
N ALA A 55 -4.77 -2.46 8.76
CA ALA A 55 -4.18 -3.15 9.92
C ALA A 55 -2.73 -3.59 9.66
N GLU A 56 -2.44 -4.11 8.48
CA GLU A 56 -1.10 -4.52 8.07
C GLU A 56 -0.13 -3.35 8.00
N ASP A 57 -0.59 -2.23 7.45
CA ASP A 57 0.27 -1.05 7.25
C ASP A 57 0.70 -0.44 8.58
N VAL A 58 -0.18 -0.39 9.58
CA VAL A 58 0.18 0.15 10.89
C VAL A 58 1.13 -0.77 11.66
N VAL A 59 1.05 -2.09 11.45
CA VAL A 59 2.03 -3.06 11.95
C VAL A 59 3.39 -2.80 11.32
N LEU A 60 3.45 -2.63 10.00
CA LEU A 60 4.70 -2.30 9.30
C LEU A 60 5.29 -0.97 9.76
N ILE A 61 4.48 0.06 9.99
CA ILE A 61 4.96 1.35 10.52
C ILE A 61 5.61 1.16 11.91
N ASP A 62 4.97 0.41 12.80
CA ASP A 62 5.50 0.12 14.14
C ASP A 62 6.83 -0.63 14.06
N MET A 63 6.92 -1.68 13.26
CA MET A 63 8.15 -2.45 13.03
C MET A 63 9.27 -1.58 12.45
N MET A 64 8.98 -0.83 11.39
CA MET A 64 9.96 0.06 10.73
C MET A 64 10.50 1.10 11.72
N CYS A 65 9.62 1.72 12.51
CA CYS A 65 10.01 2.71 13.52
C CYS A 65 10.84 2.08 14.64
N SER A 66 10.54 0.84 15.03
CA SER A 66 11.29 0.08 16.03
C SER A 66 12.69 -0.29 15.53
N ILE A 67 12.85 -0.60 14.24
CA ILE A 67 14.14 -0.92 13.62
C ILE A 67 14.95 0.36 13.37
N ASN A 68 14.39 1.33 12.64
CA ASN A 68 15.06 2.58 12.35
C ASN A 68 14.07 3.72 12.03
N ARG A 69 13.64 4.43 13.07
CA ARG A 69 12.71 5.55 12.94
C ARG A 69 13.23 6.65 11.99
N ASN A 70 14.51 6.96 12.01
CA ASN A 70 15.08 8.05 11.24
C ASN A 70 15.07 7.79 9.73
N LEU A 71 15.16 6.52 9.33
CA LEU A 71 15.07 6.08 7.94
C LEU A 71 13.64 5.72 7.51
N THR A 72 12.71 5.60 8.46
CA THR A 72 11.32 5.27 8.14
C THR A 72 10.69 6.36 7.27
N ARG A 73 10.23 5.98 6.08
CA ARG A 73 9.52 6.83 5.13
C ARG A 73 8.16 6.21 4.86
N VAL A 74 7.12 7.00 4.98
CA VAL A 74 5.73 6.57 4.75
C VAL A 74 5.04 7.58 3.86
N PHE A 75 4.31 7.10 2.85
CA PHE A 75 3.36 7.93 2.14
C PHE A 75 1.98 7.29 2.09
N THR A 76 0.99 8.11 1.88
CA THR A 76 -0.39 7.70 1.61
C THR A 76 -0.91 8.34 0.33
N LEU A 77 -1.87 7.66 -0.30
CA LEU A 77 -2.62 8.19 -1.44
C LEU A 77 -3.94 8.75 -0.92
N ASP A 78 -4.01 10.06 -0.76
CA ASP A 78 -5.27 10.70 -0.44
C ASP A 78 -6.09 10.89 -1.72
N THR A 79 -7.11 10.08 -1.85
CA THR A 79 -8.00 10.09 -3.01
C THR A 79 -9.00 11.25 -3.01
N GLY A 80 -9.06 12.03 -1.94
CA GLY A 80 -10.10 13.01 -1.64
C GLY A 80 -11.44 12.36 -1.27
N ARG A 81 -11.45 11.03 -1.00
CA ARG A 81 -12.64 10.25 -0.63
C ARG A 81 -12.33 9.20 0.44
N LEU A 82 -11.40 9.48 1.35
CA LEU A 82 -11.11 8.61 2.48
C LEU A 82 -12.12 8.85 3.60
N ASN A 83 -12.28 7.84 4.47
CA ASN A 83 -13.09 7.98 5.70
C ASN A 83 -12.38 8.88 6.71
N GLN A 84 -13.14 9.60 7.55
CA GLN A 84 -12.59 10.44 8.61
C GLN A 84 -11.69 9.66 9.56
N GLU A 85 -12.07 8.41 9.89
CA GLU A 85 -11.29 7.53 10.75
C GLU A 85 -9.88 7.25 10.20
N THR A 86 -9.70 7.31 8.87
CA THR A 86 -8.38 7.18 8.24
C THR A 86 -7.54 8.43 8.47
N TYR A 87 -8.10 9.63 8.31
CA TYR A 87 -7.40 10.89 8.61
C TYR A 87 -7.01 10.98 10.09
N ASP A 88 -7.93 10.63 10.99
CA ASP A 88 -7.67 10.61 12.44
C ASP A 88 -6.55 9.64 12.79
N LEU A 89 -6.47 8.50 12.12
CA LEU A 89 -5.39 7.52 12.33
C LEU A 89 -4.06 8.03 11.82
N ILE A 90 -4.02 8.69 10.66
CA ILE A 90 -2.79 9.30 10.12
C ILE A 90 -2.17 10.24 11.15
N ASP A 91 -2.97 11.11 11.76
CA ASP A 91 -2.47 12.05 12.77
C ASP A 91 -2.03 11.34 14.06
N LYS A 92 -2.76 10.33 14.52
CA LYS A 92 -2.36 9.50 15.67
C LYS A 92 -1.01 8.81 15.43
N ILE A 93 -0.80 8.25 14.24
CA ILE A 93 0.46 7.59 13.85
C ILE A 93 1.60 8.61 13.80
N ARG A 94 1.40 9.77 13.16
CA ARG A 94 2.40 10.85 13.11
C ARG A 94 2.86 11.27 14.51
N LEU A 95 1.91 11.46 15.42
CA LEU A 95 2.20 11.87 16.80
C LEU A 95 2.90 10.74 17.59
N LYS A 96 2.38 9.50 17.52
CA LYS A 96 2.94 8.36 18.29
C LYS A 96 4.39 8.08 17.92
N TYR A 97 4.70 8.04 16.62
CA TYR A 97 6.02 7.63 16.13
C TYR A 97 6.95 8.81 15.83
N ALA A 98 6.45 10.05 15.91
CA ALA A 98 7.18 11.26 15.51
C ALA A 98 7.80 11.14 14.10
N ILE A 99 7.01 10.65 13.15
CA ILE A 99 7.40 10.50 11.75
C ILE A 99 6.60 11.44 10.85
N LYS A 100 7.17 11.73 9.67
CA LYS A 100 6.45 12.40 8.59
C LYS A 100 5.72 11.38 7.75
N VAL A 101 4.46 11.68 7.40
CA VAL A 101 3.68 10.96 6.40
C VAL A 101 3.44 11.90 5.22
N ASP A 102 3.94 11.53 4.05
CA ASP A 102 3.71 12.30 2.83
C ASP A 102 2.37 11.90 2.21
N ALA A 103 1.48 12.87 1.97
CA ALA A 103 0.22 12.64 1.29
C ALA A 103 0.34 13.00 -0.20
N TYR A 104 -0.04 12.07 -1.08
CA TYR A 104 -0.11 12.30 -2.52
C TYR A 104 -1.56 12.36 -2.97
N PHE A 105 -1.96 13.51 -3.49
CA PHE A 105 -3.29 13.77 -4.01
C PHE A 105 -3.34 13.54 -5.53
N PRO A 106 -4.50 13.22 -6.11
CA PRO A 106 -4.69 13.28 -7.56
C PRO A 106 -4.48 14.72 -8.05
N LYS A 107 -4.16 14.89 -9.32
CA LYS A 107 -4.16 16.22 -9.92
C LYS A 107 -5.59 16.76 -9.95
N SER A 108 -5.80 18.01 -9.52
CA SER A 108 -7.12 18.63 -9.48
C SER A 108 -7.76 18.67 -10.86
N SER A 109 -7.01 19.08 -11.90
CA SER A 109 -7.49 19.13 -13.28
C SER A 109 -8.09 17.81 -13.76
N ASP A 110 -7.41 16.69 -13.48
CA ASP A 110 -7.82 15.36 -13.93
C ASP A 110 -9.12 14.91 -13.21
N VAL A 111 -9.25 15.30 -11.93
CA VAL A 111 -10.46 15.04 -11.13
C VAL A 111 -11.62 15.90 -11.58
N GLU A 112 -11.39 17.19 -11.82
CA GLU A 112 -12.39 18.17 -12.27
C GLU A 112 -12.96 17.73 -13.63
N GLU A 113 -12.10 17.40 -14.59
CA GLU A 113 -12.51 16.90 -15.90
C GLU A 113 -13.33 15.61 -15.81
N MET A 114 -12.85 14.63 -15.02
CA MET A 114 -13.57 13.36 -14.83
C MET A 114 -14.95 13.59 -14.22
N VAL A 115 -15.06 14.45 -13.21
CA VAL A 115 -16.32 14.72 -12.52
C VAL A 115 -17.27 15.53 -13.38
N ALA A 116 -16.78 16.51 -14.13
CA ALA A 116 -17.59 17.31 -15.05
C ALA A 116 -18.23 16.42 -16.15
N ASN A 117 -17.47 15.45 -16.65
CA ASN A 117 -17.93 14.58 -17.74
C ASN A 117 -18.79 13.40 -17.29
N LYS A 118 -18.57 12.87 -16.07
CA LYS A 118 -19.16 11.59 -15.61
C LYS A 118 -19.81 11.63 -14.23
N GLY A 119 -19.83 12.79 -13.59
CA GLY A 119 -20.42 12.96 -12.26
C GLY A 119 -19.54 12.48 -11.11
N MET A 120 -19.95 12.83 -9.88
CA MET A 120 -19.20 12.55 -8.65
C MET A 120 -19.11 11.05 -8.32
N ASN A 121 -20.09 10.26 -8.71
CA ASN A 121 -20.25 8.86 -8.33
C ASN A 121 -20.16 7.89 -9.52
N LEU A 122 -19.42 8.28 -10.56
CA LEU A 122 -19.23 7.51 -11.79
C LEU A 122 -18.84 6.03 -11.56
N MET A 123 -18.23 5.72 -10.43
CA MET A 123 -17.77 4.36 -10.10
C MET A 123 -18.90 3.35 -9.90
N TYR A 124 -20.14 3.82 -9.68
CA TYR A 124 -21.30 2.94 -9.56
C TYR A 124 -21.92 2.56 -10.91
N GLU A 125 -21.58 3.29 -11.98
CA GLU A 125 -22.21 3.11 -13.29
C GLU A 125 -21.62 1.95 -14.08
N SER A 126 -20.29 1.76 -13.99
CA SER A 126 -19.60 0.64 -14.64
C SER A 126 -18.24 0.33 -14.02
N VAL A 127 -17.73 -0.88 -14.29
CA VAL A 127 -16.38 -1.31 -13.90
C VAL A 127 -15.31 -0.42 -14.54
N GLU A 128 -15.51 0.00 -15.79
CA GLU A 128 -14.60 0.88 -16.54
C GLU A 128 -14.53 2.25 -15.87
N ASN A 129 -15.66 2.83 -15.50
CA ASN A 129 -15.72 4.11 -14.78
C ASN A 129 -15.06 4.02 -13.40
N ARG A 130 -15.26 2.90 -12.70
CA ARG A 130 -14.57 2.64 -11.42
C ARG A 130 -13.05 2.54 -11.63
N LYS A 131 -12.61 1.80 -12.67
CA LYS A 131 -11.17 1.69 -13.01
C LYS A 131 -10.58 3.05 -13.37
N GLN A 132 -11.29 3.89 -14.14
CA GLN A 132 -10.87 5.26 -14.46
C GLN A 132 -10.73 6.11 -13.19
N CYS A 133 -11.71 6.07 -12.29
CA CYS A 133 -11.63 6.77 -11.01
C CYS A 133 -10.40 6.32 -10.18
N CYS A 134 -10.16 5.00 -10.11
CA CYS A 134 -8.98 4.45 -9.42
C CYS A 134 -7.67 4.85 -10.11
N ASN A 135 -7.64 4.91 -11.43
CA ASN A 135 -6.45 5.34 -12.17
C ASN A 135 -6.08 6.78 -11.81
N ILE A 136 -7.03 7.71 -11.92
CA ILE A 136 -6.81 9.14 -11.64
C ILE A 136 -6.47 9.36 -10.17
N ARG A 137 -7.23 8.71 -9.25
CA ARG A 137 -7.13 9.02 -7.82
C ARG A 137 -6.07 8.20 -7.07
N LYS A 138 -5.57 7.11 -7.65
CA LYS A 138 -4.61 6.20 -6.98
C LYS A 138 -3.39 5.88 -7.82
N ILE A 139 -3.57 5.36 -9.06
CA ILE A 139 -2.45 4.84 -9.85
C ILE A 139 -1.51 5.96 -10.26
N GLU A 140 -2.02 7.07 -10.78
CA GLU A 140 -1.20 8.21 -11.18
C GLU A 140 -0.46 8.86 -9.99
N PRO A 141 -1.10 9.11 -8.82
CA PRO A 141 -0.38 9.54 -7.62
C PRO A 141 0.66 8.53 -7.13
N LEU A 142 0.39 7.21 -7.19
CA LEU A 142 1.36 6.18 -6.84
C LEU A 142 2.61 6.25 -7.71
N LYS A 143 2.45 6.26 -9.03
CA LYS A 143 3.56 6.38 -9.98
C LYS A 143 4.42 7.62 -9.69
N ARG A 144 3.77 8.73 -9.34
CA ARG A 144 4.45 9.98 -8.99
C ARG A 144 5.20 9.87 -7.65
N ALA A 145 4.63 9.19 -6.66
CA ALA A 145 5.27 8.96 -5.38
C ALA A 145 6.52 8.09 -5.52
N LEU A 146 6.39 6.96 -6.22
CA LEU A 146 7.46 5.96 -6.35
C LEU A 146 8.67 6.43 -7.16
N LYS A 147 8.56 7.46 -8.01
CA LYS A 147 9.69 8.02 -8.77
C LYS A 147 10.89 8.45 -7.91
N LYS A 148 10.72 8.59 -6.61
CA LYS A 148 11.77 9.06 -5.68
C LYS A 148 12.46 7.93 -4.93
N PHE A 149 12.02 6.69 -5.14
CA PHE A 149 12.42 5.54 -4.35
C PHE A 149 12.89 4.39 -5.24
N ASP A 150 13.72 3.52 -4.70
CA ASP A 150 14.23 2.33 -5.37
C ASP A 150 13.58 1.05 -4.79
N CYS A 151 12.95 1.18 -3.64
CA CYS A 151 12.25 0.09 -2.97
C CYS A 151 10.96 0.61 -2.31
N TRP A 152 9.90 -0.17 -2.42
CA TRP A 152 8.67 0.13 -1.70
C TRP A 152 8.12 -1.09 -0.95
N ILE A 153 7.44 -0.82 0.14
CA ILE A 153 6.88 -1.82 1.04
C ILE A 153 5.36 -1.77 0.93
N THR A 154 4.73 -2.94 0.99
CA THR A 154 3.26 -3.08 1.01
C THR A 154 2.81 -3.99 2.15
N GLY A 155 1.57 -3.81 2.61
CA GLY A 155 0.88 -4.68 3.56
C GLY A 155 0.17 -5.86 2.92
N LEU A 156 0.66 -6.37 1.78
CA LEU A 156 0.04 -7.51 1.12
C LEU A 156 0.29 -8.82 1.89
N ARG A 157 -0.76 -9.63 2.01
CA ARG A 157 -0.71 -10.98 2.58
C ARG A 157 -1.36 -11.99 1.63
N ARG A 158 -0.86 -13.21 1.60
CA ARG A 158 -1.41 -14.31 0.78
C ARG A 158 -2.85 -14.63 1.14
N GLU A 159 -3.17 -14.58 2.42
CA GLU A 159 -4.50 -14.88 2.95
C GLU A 159 -5.59 -13.85 2.54
N GLN A 160 -5.22 -12.65 2.09
CA GLN A 160 -6.20 -11.58 1.83
C GLN A 160 -7.13 -11.85 0.63
N SER A 161 -6.68 -12.60 -0.37
CA SER A 161 -7.48 -13.00 -1.54
C SER A 161 -6.76 -14.07 -2.36
N SER A 162 -7.53 -14.83 -3.16
CA SER A 162 -7.00 -15.82 -4.10
C SER A 162 -6.00 -15.23 -5.11
N THR A 163 -6.18 -13.96 -5.49
CA THR A 163 -5.27 -13.26 -6.42
C THR A 163 -3.89 -12.98 -5.82
N ARG A 164 -3.74 -13.10 -4.49
CA ARG A 164 -2.51 -12.81 -3.74
C ARG A 164 -1.77 -14.06 -3.26
N TYR A 165 -2.31 -15.24 -3.49
CA TYR A 165 -1.75 -16.49 -2.97
C TYR A 165 -0.27 -16.71 -3.34
N SER A 166 0.16 -16.25 -4.51
CA SER A 166 1.52 -16.44 -5.04
C SER A 166 2.46 -15.25 -4.85
N ILE A 167 2.13 -14.27 -3.99
CA ILE A 167 3.05 -13.15 -3.76
C ILE A 167 4.30 -13.61 -3.01
N SER A 168 5.45 -13.12 -3.45
CA SER A 168 6.74 -13.33 -2.78
C SER A 168 6.99 -12.23 -1.76
N LYS A 169 7.78 -12.52 -0.72
CA LYS A 169 8.20 -11.50 0.26
C LYS A 169 9.05 -10.40 -0.37
N ILE A 170 9.80 -10.74 -1.42
CA ILE A 170 10.55 -9.78 -2.25
C ILE A 170 10.22 -10.06 -3.71
N GLU A 171 9.90 -9.03 -4.47
CA GLU A 171 9.63 -9.15 -5.91
C GLU A 171 10.03 -7.86 -6.64
N ILE A 172 10.20 -7.96 -7.97
CA ILE A 172 10.36 -6.80 -8.85
C ILE A 172 8.99 -6.37 -9.32
N ASP A 173 8.67 -5.10 -9.15
CA ASP A 173 7.42 -4.51 -9.61
C ASP A 173 7.58 -3.92 -11.01
N ALA A 174 7.31 -4.75 -12.02
CA ALA A 174 7.40 -4.36 -13.43
C ALA A 174 6.41 -3.24 -13.80
N LEU A 175 5.30 -3.09 -13.09
CA LEU A 175 4.32 -2.02 -13.34
C LEU A 175 4.82 -0.64 -12.89
N ASN A 176 5.80 -0.61 -11.99
CA ASN A 176 6.36 0.61 -11.43
C ASN A 176 7.88 0.72 -11.70
N ASN A 177 8.29 0.63 -12.97
CA ASN A 177 9.69 0.81 -13.42
C ASN A 177 10.68 -0.19 -12.82
N ASN A 178 10.29 -1.44 -12.61
CA ASN A 178 11.11 -2.50 -12.03
C ASN A 178 11.68 -2.17 -10.65
N ILE A 179 10.99 -1.33 -9.89
CA ILE A 179 11.35 -1.03 -8.49
C ILE A 179 11.21 -2.31 -7.63
N VAL A 180 12.10 -2.47 -6.66
CA VAL A 180 11.98 -3.59 -5.72
C VAL A 180 10.77 -3.40 -4.80
N LYS A 181 9.99 -4.45 -4.62
CA LYS A 181 8.81 -4.45 -3.77
C LYS A 181 8.96 -5.48 -2.66
N LEU A 182 8.77 -5.04 -1.43
CA LEU A 182 8.79 -5.88 -0.24
C LEU A 182 7.37 -6.09 0.27
N ASN A 183 7.04 -7.34 0.56
CA ASN A 183 5.81 -7.77 1.19
C ASN A 183 6.15 -8.52 2.50
N PRO A 184 6.64 -7.83 3.56
CA PRO A 184 7.22 -8.50 4.72
C PRO A 184 6.22 -9.39 5.46
N LEU A 185 4.93 -9.06 5.38
CA LEU A 185 3.82 -9.77 6.03
C LEU A 185 3.16 -10.82 5.11
N ALA A 186 3.79 -11.19 3.98
CA ALA A 186 3.16 -12.05 2.96
C ALA A 186 2.59 -13.37 3.52
N ASP A 187 3.24 -13.98 4.50
CA ASP A 187 2.84 -15.24 5.14
C ASP A 187 2.09 -15.06 6.47
N TRP A 188 1.85 -13.83 6.91
CA TRP A 188 1.11 -13.58 8.14
C TRP A 188 -0.38 -13.83 7.99
N THR A 189 -0.97 -14.38 9.04
CA THR A 189 -2.42 -14.53 9.18
C THR A 189 -3.07 -13.24 9.71
N SER A 190 -4.38 -13.12 9.55
CA SER A 190 -5.15 -12.04 10.16
C SER A 190 -5.03 -12.05 11.69
N GLU A 191 -5.00 -13.24 12.28
CA GLU A 191 -4.85 -13.40 13.72
C GLU A 191 -3.50 -12.86 14.23
N GLU A 192 -2.40 -13.12 13.52
CA GLU A 192 -1.07 -12.61 13.86
C GLU A 192 -1.01 -11.08 13.79
N ILE A 193 -1.63 -10.47 12.77
CA ILE A 193 -1.76 -9.01 12.66
C ILE A 193 -2.44 -8.44 13.91
N TRP A 194 -3.58 -8.98 14.30
CA TRP A 194 -4.32 -8.48 15.45
C TRP A 194 -3.63 -8.76 16.78
N LYS A 195 -2.96 -9.91 16.93
CA LYS A 195 -2.11 -10.20 18.10
C LYS A 195 -0.98 -9.18 18.23
N TYR A 196 -0.34 -8.82 17.12
CA TYR A 196 0.71 -7.80 17.11
C TYR A 196 0.16 -6.44 17.54
N ILE A 197 -0.94 -5.99 16.92
CA ILE A 197 -1.60 -4.71 17.24
C ILE A 197 -1.94 -4.62 18.73
N GLN A 198 -2.51 -5.67 19.31
CA GLN A 198 -2.87 -5.72 20.73
C GLN A 198 -1.64 -5.72 21.62
N LYS A 199 -0.64 -6.57 21.34
CA LYS A 199 0.58 -6.70 22.12
C LYS A 199 1.35 -5.39 22.21
N TYR A 200 1.50 -4.68 21.09
CA TYR A 200 2.30 -3.44 21.02
C TYR A 200 1.45 -2.17 21.10
N LYS A 201 0.13 -2.31 21.32
CA LYS A 201 -0.83 -1.20 21.41
C LYS A 201 -0.70 -0.24 20.22
N VAL A 202 -0.61 -0.82 19.02
CA VAL A 202 -0.50 -0.06 17.78
C VAL A 202 -1.83 0.64 17.50
N PRO A 203 -1.85 1.95 17.21
CA PRO A 203 -3.08 2.60 16.76
C PRO A 203 -3.57 1.99 15.45
N TYR A 204 -4.86 1.71 15.35
CA TYR A 204 -5.48 1.12 14.17
C TYR A 204 -6.77 1.85 13.80
N ASN A 205 -7.24 1.66 12.56
CA ASN A 205 -8.43 2.29 12.05
C ASN A 205 -9.69 1.79 12.75
N LYS A 206 -10.45 2.70 13.34
CA LYS A 206 -11.67 2.37 14.11
C LYS A 206 -12.81 1.81 13.28
N LEU A 207 -12.73 1.87 11.96
CA LEU A 207 -13.66 1.17 11.08
C LEU A 207 -13.58 -0.36 11.24
N HIS A 208 -12.42 -0.91 11.64
CA HIS A 208 -12.32 -2.34 11.94
C HIS A 208 -13.28 -2.77 13.07
N ASP A 209 -13.46 -1.92 14.10
CA ASP A 209 -14.41 -2.17 15.19
C ASP A 209 -15.88 -2.09 14.71
N LYS A 210 -16.13 -1.51 13.54
CA LYS A 210 -17.44 -1.34 12.92
C LYS A 210 -17.73 -2.38 11.81
N GLY A 211 -16.93 -3.45 11.73
CA GLY A 211 -17.11 -4.53 10.75
C GLY A 211 -16.53 -4.23 9.36
N TYR A 212 -15.48 -3.42 9.26
CA TYR A 212 -14.74 -3.18 8.01
C TYR A 212 -13.39 -3.91 8.02
N PRO A 213 -13.29 -5.18 7.60
CA PRO A 213 -12.01 -5.90 7.57
C PRO A 213 -11.07 -5.39 6.47
N SER A 214 -11.60 -4.79 5.41
CA SER A 214 -10.84 -4.18 4.32
C SER A 214 -11.34 -2.76 4.08
N ILE A 215 -10.45 -1.77 4.17
CA ILE A 215 -10.79 -0.35 4.09
C ILE A 215 -10.23 0.25 2.81
N GLY A 216 -11.04 1.06 2.12
CA GLY A 216 -10.65 1.84 0.95
C GLY A 216 -11.30 3.22 0.96
N CYS A 217 -11.58 3.77 -0.24
CA CYS A 217 -12.40 4.97 -0.32
C CYS A 217 -13.77 4.72 0.29
N GLU A 218 -14.30 5.69 1.00
CA GLU A 218 -15.59 5.62 1.69
C GLU A 218 -16.72 5.13 0.78
N PRO A 219 -16.97 5.71 -0.42
CA PRO A 219 -18.06 5.25 -1.29
C PRO A 219 -17.82 3.87 -1.91
N CYS A 220 -16.60 3.33 -1.82
CA CYS A 220 -16.23 2.04 -2.40
C CYS A 220 -16.08 0.93 -1.36
N THR A 221 -16.53 1.17 -0.13
CA THR A 221 -16.34 0.23 0.97
C THR A 221 -17.55 0.24 1.90
N ARG A 222 -18.07 -0.94 2.24
CA ARG A 222 -19.07 -1.12 3.31
C ARG A 222 -18.56 -2.07 4.38
N ALA A 223 -19.21 -2.09 5.51
CA ALA A 223 -19.06 -3.16 6.49
C ALA A 223 -19.48 -4.50 5.88
N VAL A 224 -18.90 -5.59 6.37
CA VAL A 224 -19.28 -6.96 6.00
C VAL A 224 -20.09 -7.61 7.14
N MET A 225 -20.99 -8.50 6.77
CA MET A 225 -21.76 -9.29 7.74
C MET A 225 -20.92 -10.49 8.21
N GLN A 226 -21.30 -11.06 9.34
CA GLN A 226 -20.66 -12.26 9.83
C GLN A 226 -20.78 -13.41 8.82
N GLY A 227 -19.65 -14.00 8.45
CA GLY A 227 -19.58 -15.08 7.45
C GLY A 227 -19.38 -14.63 6.01
N GLU A 228 -19.45 -13.32 5.70
CA GLU A 228 -19.05 -12.81 4.38
C GLU A 228 -17.52 -12.84 4.21
N ASP A 229 -17.06 -12.94 2.96
CA ASP A 229 -15.65 -12.76 2.62
C ASP A 229 -15.14 -11.40 3.13
N PRO A 230 -13.94 -11.31 3.73
CA PRO A 230 -13.39 -10.06 4.24
C PRO A 230 -13.34 -8.92 3.23
N ARG A 231 -13.33 -9.22 1.92
CA ARG A 231 -13.34 -8.22 0.84
C ARG A 231 -14.72 -8.03 0.20
N ALA A 232 -15.77 -8.73 0.64
CA ALA A 232 -17.12 -8.57 0.12
C ALA A 232 -17.64 -7.13 0.19
N GLY A 233 -17.17 -6.35 1.18
CA GLY A 233 -17.45 -4.94 1.32
C GLY A 233 -16.80 -4.03 0.27
N ARG A 234 -15.82 -4.50 -0.52
CA ARG A 234 -15.12 -3.71 -1.55
C ARG A 234 -15.85 -3.80 -2.89
N TRP A 235 -16.20 -2.63 -3.46
CA TRP A 235 -16.97 -2.55 -4.71
C TRP A 235 -18.16 -3.53 -4.70
N TRP A 236 -18.91 -3.51 -3.61
CA TRP A 236 -19.96 -4.45 -3.27
C TRP A 236 -21.11 -4.53 -4.30
N TRP A 237 -21.22 -3.54 -5.18
CA TRP A 237 -22.18 -3.50 -6.29
C TRP A 237 -21.69 -4.24 -7.56
N GLU A 238 -20.42 -4.65 -7.63
CA GLU A 238 -19.89 -5.41 -8.76
C GLU A 238 -20.10 -6.92 -8.55
N ASN A 239 -20.47 -7.62 -9.62
CA ASN A 239 -20.69 -9.07 -9.60
C ASN A 239 -19.38 -9.87 -9.82
N ASP A 240 -18.25 -9.21 -10.05
CA ASP A 240 -16.97 -9.85 -10.29
C ASP A 240 -16.38 -10.43 -9.01
N THR A 241 -15.93 -11.70 -9.07
CA THR A 241 -15.25 -12.38 -7.97
C THR A 241 -13.76 -11.97 -7.84
N HIS A 242 -13.20 -11.33 -8.86
CA HIS A 242 -11.78 -10.91 -8.90
C HIS A 242 -11.59 -9.40 -8.71
N LYS A 243 -12.21 -8.87 -7.66
CA LYS A 243 -12.20 -7.44 -7.34
C LYS A 243 -10.83 -6.97 -6.82
N GLU A 244 -10.01 -6.37 -7.68
CA GLU A 244 -8.76 -5.71 -7.29
C GLU A 244 -8.71 -4.26 -7.77
N CYS A 245 -8.06 -3.39 -6.99
CA CYS A 245 -7.67 -2.09 -7.50
C CYS A 245 -6.37 -2.26 -8.31
N GLY A 246 -6.21 -1.50 -9.40
CA GLY A 246 -5.06 -1.63 -10.30
C GLY A 246 -3.68 -1.37 -9.70
N LEU A 247 -3.57 -1.12 -8.38
CA LEU A 247 -2.30 -0.93 -7.69
C LEU A 247 -1.43 -2.19 -7.63
N HIS A 248 -2.05 -3.37 -7.66
CA HIS A 248 -1.37 -4.66 -7.45
C HIS A 248 -1.70 -5.69 -8.53
N TRP A 249 -2.33 -5.26 -9.62
CA TRP A 249 -2.74 -6.18 -10.68
C TRP A 249 -1.53 -6.62 -11.49
N LYS A 250 -1.31 -7.93 -11.57
CA LYS A 250 -0.44 -8.54 -12.57
C LYS A 250 -1.30 -8.86 -13.80
N GLU A 251 -1.00 -8.29 -14.97
CA GLU A 251 -1.63 -8.72 -16.22
C GLU A 251 -1.22 -10.17 -16.50
N GLY A 252 -2.20 -11.04 -16.73
CA GLY A 252 -2.00 -12.39 -17.24
C GLY A 252 -1.82 -13.47 -16.18
N LYS A 253 -2.91 -13.93 -15.60
CA LYS A 253 -3.20 -15.36 -15.37
C LYS A 253 -4.70 -15.56 -15.43
#